data_aef1620eb4d5d60193d06f98fac505bd
#
_entry.id   aef1620eb4d5d60193d06f98fac505bd
#
_cell.length_a   1.000
_cell.length_b   1.000
_cell.length_c   1.000
_cell.angle_alpha   90.00
_cell.angle_beta   90.00
_cell.angle_gamma   90.00
#
_symmetry.space_group_name_H-M   'P 1'
#
loop_
_entity.id
_entity.type
_entity.pdbx_description
1 polymer ?
#
loop_
_entity_poly.entity_id
_entity_poly.type
_entity_poly.pdbx_seq_one_letter_code
_entity_poly.pdbx_strand_id
1 'polypeptide(L)'
;MQNKLKILQIGSSDWSKELAIPDNMAWYYFFPNSNLAIKKVMEMDKIGKFDAILVDDLRRIPDLFMIEAKIIPYTVFYDQEQETQEADIEYFLKRHCAQPTDMGDRADLVRKLSKALFSGQYGDKMTPLDMVVSPGFRGKICYNGYENLELEGDFGQDFQPILSWKYNIIANKFNPVELWLEYEKSGSCELRLRLYNIQEGSTADIARETIFAEEDMRESMVLDNDFTSYLGVSVEARGEGRIQVGALHQRLTRYEFGKYVLGGKILRDSHRQEINYFFYPGDLKPPLAVYFSGYRRAEGFEGFGMMRSLGCPFLLFSDPRVDGGMFYLGSQELESGIHEIIQEHLDYLGFTERDLVISGMSMGTYGAVYYGSEFRPRAIVLSKPLGNLGTIAQRGRLRLPEVFPTALDVLHRHTGGKDQEHVEELNQRYWRKFEKADFSRTTFGIAYMKEEDYDPTAYEDLVAALHLTEAKLISRGVPGRHNDDLAVSVSWFMNYYRMILEKEFGRKK
;
A
#
# COMPACT_ATOMS: atom_id res chain seq x y z
N MET A 1 31.75 -1.46 -0.22
CA MET A 1 31.27 -1.93 -1.55
C MET A 1 29.79 -2.19 -1.42
N GLN A 2 28.96 -1.51 -2.22
CA GLN A 2 27.52 -1.78 -2.26
C GLN A 2 27.33 -3.19 -2.81
N ASN A 3 26.53 -4.03 -2.15
CA ASN A 3 26.23 -5.37 -2.65
C ASN A 3 25.51 -5.25 -4.00
N LYS A 4 26.09 -5.87 -5.04
CA LYS A 4 25.46 -5.91 -6.37
C LYS A 4 24.18 -6.73 -6.36
N LEU A 5 23.19 -6.31 -7.14
CA LEU A 5 21.97 -7.07 -7.40
C LEU A 5 22.34 -8.37 -8.12
N LYS A 6 21.85 -9.49 -7.65
CA LYS A 6 22.13 -10.81 -8.20
C LYS A 6 21.01 -11.22 -9.16
N ILE A 7 21.30 -11.25 -10.44
CA ILE A 7 20.34 -11.58 -11.48
C ILE A 7 20.69 -12.96 -12.05
N LEU A 8 19.73 -13.88 -11.99
CA LEU A 8 19.84 -15.19 -12.65
C LEU A 8 19.04 -15.14 -13.95
N GLN A 9 19.68 -15.37 -15.07
CA GLN A 9 19.01 -15.54 -16.35
C GLN A 9 19.05 -17.01 -16.76
N ILE A 10 17.89 -17.56 -17.12
CA ILE A 10 17.73 -18.90 -17.66
C ILE A 10 17.12 -18.74 -19.04
N GLY A 11 17.85 -19.14 -20.08
CA GLY A 11 17.37 -18.92 -21.43
C GLY A 11 18.30 -19.49 -22.51
N SER A 12 17.84 -19.33 -23.76
CA SER A 12 18.50 -19.85 -24.95
C SER A 12 19.77 -19.08 -25.36
N SER A 13 19.85 -17.78 -25.00
CA SER A 13 21.00 -16.91 -25.26
C SER A 13 21.44 -16.17 -23.98
N ASP A 14 22.73 -15.89 -23.88
CA ASP A 14 23.32 -15.14 -22.75
C ASP A 14 23.21 -13.63 -23.02
N TRP A 15 22.25 -12.96 -22.40
CA TRP A 15 22.02 -11.53 -22.58
C TRP A 15 23.22 -10.65 -22.17
N SER A 16 24.08 -11.14 -21.27
CA SER A 16 25.26 -10.37 -20.86
C SER A 16 26.31 -10.22 -21.96
N LYS A 17 26.22 -11.02 -23.04
CA LYS A 17 27.07 -10.89 -24.23
C LYS A 17 26.50 -9.95 -25.28
N GLU A 18 25.20 -9.66 -25.18
CA GLU A 18 24.46 -8.87 -26.17
C GLU A 18 24.19 -7.44 -25.63
N LEU A 19 24.08 -7.30 -24.30
CA LEU A 19 23.67 -6.06 -23.63
C LEU A 19 24.76 -5.53 -22.70
N ALA A 20 24.78 -4.22 -22.51
CA ALA A 20 25.55 -3.57 -21.47
C ALA A 20 24.85 -3.78 -20.11
N ILE A 21 25.41 -4.68 -19.29
CA ILE A 21 24.86 -4.94 -17.94
C ILE A 21 25.25 -3.80 -16.99
N PRO A 22 24.32 -3.18 -16.27
CA PRO A 22 24.60 -2.11 -15.29
C PRO A 22 25.60 -2.53 -14.20
N ASP A 23 26.47 -1.61 -13.78
CA ASP A 23 27.55 -1.87 -12.80
C ASP A 23 27.05 -2.35 -11.43
N ASN A 24 25.81 -2.01 -11.06
CA ASN A 24 25.18 -2.44 -9.82
C ASN A 24 24.60 -3.85 -9.89
N MET A 25 24.72 -4.56 -11.02
CA MET A 25 24.25 -5.93 -11.20
C MET A 25 25.42 -6.93 -11.26
N ALA A 26 25.19 -8.13 -10.73
CA ALA A 26 25.97 -9.33 -10.91
C ALA A 26 25.13 -10.32 -11.70
N TRP A 27 25.54 -10.60 -12.94
CA TRP A 27 24.79 -11.41 -13.88
C TRP A 27 25.25 -12.85 -13.87
N TYR A 28 24.29 -13.77 -13.74
CA TYR A 28 24.52 -15.21 -13.78
C TYR A 28 23.65 -15.80 -14.89
N TYR A 29 24.29 -16.36 -15.91
CA TYR A 29 23.60 -17.01 -17.00
C TYR A 29 23.66 -18.53 -16.86
N PHE A 30 22.51 -19.15 -17.11
CA PHE A 30 22.35 -20.59 -17.09
C PHE A 30 21.79 -21.09 -18.41
N PHE A 31 22.56 -21.95 -19.09
CA PHE A 31 22.10 -22.66 -20.28
C PHE A 31 21.40 -23.97 -19.90
N PRO A 32 20.22 -24.26 -20.45
CA PRO A 32 19.24 -25.20 -19.91
C PRO A 32 19.59 -26.69 -19.89
N ASN A 33 20.78 -27.13 -20.18
CA ASN A 33 21.10 -28.57 -20.35
C ASN A 33 21.87 -29.22 -19.19
N SER A 34 22.01 -28.56 -18.03
CA SER A 34 22.65 -29.20 -16.88
C SER A 34 22.12 -28.70 -15.53
N ASN A 35 21.26 -29.46 -14.89
CA ASN A 35 20.81 -29.27 -13.49
C ASN A 35 21.99 -29.12 -12.50
N LEU A 36 23.18 -29.60 -12.89
CA LEU A 36 24.41 -29.49 -12.09
C LEU A 36 24.96 -28.05 -12.05
N ALA A 37 24.65 -27.20 -13.05
CA ALA A 37 25.27 -25.89 -13.16
C ALA A 37 24.61 -24.86 -12.22
N ILE A 38 23.28 -24.87 -12.01
CA ILE A 38 22.63 -23.99 -11.02
C ILE A 38 23.16 -24.32 -9.62
N LYS A 39 23.23 -25.60 -9.26
CA LYS A 39 23.76 -26.05 -7.97
C LYS A 39 25.23 -25.64 -7.80
N LYS A 40 26.06 -25.79 -8.85
CA LYS A 40 27.45 -25.37 -8.84
C LYS A 40 27.62 -23.86 -8.69
N VAL A 41 26.84 -23.05 -9.42
CA VAL A 41 26.87 -21.59 -9.28
C VAL A 41 26.54 -21.18 -7.85
N MET A 42 25.54 -21.80 -7.24
CA MET A 42 25.13 -21.49 -5.86
C MET A 42 26.15 -21.97 -4.80
N GLU A 43 26.84 -23.05 -5.05
CA GLU A 43 27.89 -23.58 -4.16
C GLU A 43 29.20 -22.78 -4.27
N MET A 44 29.57 -22.38 -5.48
CA MET A 44 30.87 -21.70 -5.72
C MET A 44 30.92 -20.29 -5.15
N ASP A 45 29.85 -19.50 -5.26
CA ASP A 45 29.86 -18.10 -4.85
C ASP A 45 29.21 -17.83 -3.48
N LYS A 46 28.77 -18.86 -2.75
CA LYS A 46 27.94 -18.70 -1.54
C LYS A 46 26.74 -17.79 -1.80
N ILE A 47 26.17 -17.85 -3.00
CA ILE A 47 25.04 -17.04 -3.44
C ILE A 47 23.84 -17.43 -2.60
N GLY A 48 23.30 -16.50 -1.81
CA GLY A 48 22.14 -16.76 -0.97
C GLY A 48 20.86 -16.80 -1.80
N LYS A 49 20.28 -15.62 -2.09
CA LYS A 49 19.08 -15.42 -2.88
C LYS A 49 19.40 -14.58 -4.10
N PHE A 50 18.64 -14.76 -5.17
CA PHE A 50 18.66 -13.86 -6.31
C PHE A 50 17.65 -12.73 -6.11
N ASP A 51 18.01 -11.53 -6.53
CA ASP A 51 17.14 -10.36 -6.50
C ASP A 51 16.14 -10.40 -7.67
N ALA A 52 16.52 -11.00 -8.81
CA ALA A 52 15.62 -11.33 -9.90
C ALA A 52 16.06 -12.62 -10.62
N ILE A 53 15.08 -13.34 -11.16
CA ILE A 53 15.26 -14.52 -11.99
C ILE A 53 14.49 -14.28 -13.29
N LEU A 54 15.17 -14.27 -14.42
CA LEU A 54 14.60 -14.04 -15.75
C LEU A 54 14.49 -15.39 -16.47
N VAL A 55 13.30 -15.73 -16.96
CA VAL A 55 13.02 -16.99 -17.66
C VAL A 55 12.40 -16.68 -19.01
N ASP A 56 13.13 -16.89 -20.09
CA ASP A 56 12.66 -16.62 -21.46
C ASP A 56 11.87 -17.79 -22.08
N ASP A 57 11.77 -18.94 -21.40
CA ASP A 57 11.02 -20.10 -21.82
C ASP A 57 10.45 -20.83 -20.59
N LEU A 58 9.12 -20.85 -20.43
CA LEU A 58 8.43 -21.48 -19.29
C LEU A 58 8.77 -22.96 -19.09
N ARG A 59 9.14 -23.68 -20.15
CA ARG A 59 9.62 -25.08 -20.06
C ARG A 59 10.89 -25.22 -19.22
N ARG A 60 11.52 -24.10 -18.83
CA ARG A 60 12.70 -24.04 -17.95
C ARG A 60 12.38 -23.86 -16.47
N ILE A 61 11.11 -23.62 -16.13
CA ILE A 61 10.69 -23.51 -14.74
C ILE A 61 11.11 -24.73 -13.90
N PRO A 62 11.02 -25.98 -14.37
CA PRO A 62 11.51 -27.16 -13.61
C PRO A 62 12.98 -27.07 -13.19
N ASP A 63 13.82 -26.33 -13.93
CA ASP A 63 15.22 -26.10 -13.58
C ASP A 63 15.36 -25.34 -12.25
N LEU A 64 14.34 -24.54 -11.87
CA LEU A 64 14.30 -23.74 -10.64
C LEU A 64 13.86 -24.54 -9.41
N PHE A 65 13.27 -25.72 -9.55
CA PHE A 65 12.75 -26.52 -8.42
C PHE A 65 13.84 -26.87 -7.41
N MET A 66 15.10 -27.04 -7.87
CA MET A 66 16.24 -27.31 -6.99
C MET A 66 16.59 -26.14 -6.05
N ILE A 67 16.21 -24.92 -6.42
CA ILE A 67 16.52 -23.70 -5.66
C ILE A 67 15.25 -23.00 -5.14
N GLU A 68 14.09 -23.65 -5.25
CA GLU A 68 12.80 -23.07 -4.93
C GLU A 68 12.76 -22.43 -3.53
N ALA A 69 13.35 -23.06 -2.52
CA ALA A 69 13.41 -22.54 -1.15
C ALA A 69 14.16 -21.18 -1.03
N LYS A 70 14.92 -20.79 -2.04
CA LYS A 70 15.67 -19.53 -2.09
C LYS A 70 15.00 -18.46 -2.94
N ILE A 71 13.94 -18.80 -3.64
CA ILE A 71 13.18 -17.86 -4.48
C ILE A 71 12.26 -17.02 -3.58
N ILE A 72 12.31 -15.73 -3.78
CA ILE A 72 11.42 -14.79 -3.12
C ILE A 72 10.20 -14.57 -4.02
N PRO A 73 8.97 -14.56 -3.52
CA PRO A 73 7.81 -14.19 -4.32
C PRO A 73 8.00 -12.85 -5.04
N TYR A 74 7.47 -12.77 -6.27
CA TYR A 74 7.59 -11.62 -7.17
C TYR A 74 8.98 -11.33 -7.76
N THR A 75 9.97 -12.20 -7.55
CA THR A 75 11.32 -12.03 -8.13
C THR A 75 11.55 -12.88 -9.38
N VAL A 76 10.59 -13.71 -9.78
CA VAL A 76 10.64 -14.47 -11.03
C VAL A 76 9.88 -13.70 -12.11
N PHE A 77 10.55 -13.40 -13.20
CA PHE A 77 10.01 -12.72 -14.38
C PHE A 77 10.07 -13.67 -15.56
N TYR A 78 8.95 -13.83 -16.28
CA TYR A 78 8.87 -14.71 -17.43
C TYR A 78 8.21 -13.98 -18.60
N ASP A 79 8.50 -14.44 -19.83
CA ASP A 79 7.98 -13.82 -21.04
C ASP A 79 6.45 -13.93 -21.09
N GLN A 80 5.78 -12.77 -21.11
CA GLN A 80 4.32 -12.66 -21.10
C GLN A 80 3.63 -13.28 -22.34
N GLU A 81 4.37 -13.49 -23.45
CA GLU A 81 3.83 -14.12 -24.65
C GLU A 81 3.72 -15.65 -24.51
N GLN A 82 4.21 -16.20 -23.41
CA GLN A 82 4.20 -17.64 -23.17
C GLN A 82 3.07 -18.07 -22.27
N GLU A 83 2.43 -19.17 -22.65
CA GLU A 83 1.40 -19.86 -21.88
C GLU A 83 1.86 -21.28 -21.55
N THR A 84 1.32 -21.84 -20.51
CA THR A 84 1.55 -23.24 -20.11
C THR A 84 0.25 -23.86 -19.66
N GLN A 85 0.15 -25.19 -19.82
CA GLN A 85 -0.91 -26.02 -19.25
C GLN A 85 -0.32 -27.11 -18.34
N GLU A 86 0.98 -27.03 -18.06
CA GLU A 86 1.67 -27.95 -17.17
C GLU A 86 1.39 -27.58 -15.71
N ALA A 87 0.68 -28.43 -14.99
CA ALA A 87 0.23 -28.16 -13.62
C ALA A 87 1.37 -27.80 -12.65
N ASP A 88 2.53 -28.40 -12.79
CA ASP A 88 3.69 -28.11 -11.93
C ASP A 88 4.25 -26.73 -12.21
N ILE A 89 4.25 -26.28 -13.47
CA ILE A 89 4.68 -24.94 -13.85
C ILE A 89 3.66 -23.90 -13.36
N GLU A 90 2.36 -24.12 -13.58
CA GLU A 90 1.30 -23.25 -13.08
C GLU A 90 1.37 -23.11 -11.56
N TYR A 91 1.56 -24.22 -10.84
CA TYR A 91 1.74 -24.20 -9.38
C TYR A 91 2.95 -23.41 -8.97
N PHE A 92 4.08 -23.56 -9.65
CA PHE A 92 5.30 -22.79 -9.39
C PHE A 92 5.07 -21.29 -9.61
N LEU A 93 4.48 -20.89 -10.74
CA LEU A 93 4.17 -19.48 -11.03
C LEU A 93 3.27 -18.88 -9.95
N LYS A 94 2.24 -19.62 -9.56
CA LYS A 94 1.32 -19.22 -8.48
C LYS A 94 2.04 -19.11 -7.13
N ARG A 95 2.85 -20.12 -6.78
CA ARG A 95 3.57 -20.21 -5.50
C ARG A 95 4.57 -19.09 -5.31
N HIS A 96 5.18 -18.62 -6.39
CA HIS A 96 6.17 -17.54 -6.37
C HIS A 96 5.62 -16.19 -6.85
N CYS A 97 4.32 -16.11 -7.16
CA CYS A 97 3.74 -14.91 -7.76
C CYS A 97 4.63 -14.40 -8.90
N ALA A 98 5.03 -15.31 -9.80
CA ALA A 98 5.90 -14.96 -10.92
C ALA A 98 5.22 -13.92 -11.81
N GLN A 99 5.99 -12.96 -12.31
CA GLN A 99 5.47 -11.81 -13.03
C GLN A 99 5.61 -12.00 -14.55
N PRO A 100 4.50 -12.01 -15.31
CA PRO A 100 4.58 -11.94 -16.77
C PRO A 100 5.16 -10.58 -17.15
N THR A 101 6.11 -10.57 -18.07
CA THR A 101 6.93 -9.39 -18.39
C THR A 101 7.22 -9.35 -19.88
N ASP A 102 7.16 -8.15 -20.46
CA ASP A 102 7.61 -7.95 -21.83
C ASP A 102 9.14 -8.15 -21.93
N MET A 103 9.55 -9.17 -22.65
CA MET A 103 10.96 -9.48 -22.93
C MET A 103 11.40 -9.07 -24.34
N GLY A 104 10.56 -8.36 -25.10
CA GLY A 104 10.89 -7.85 -26.43
C GLY A 104 11.99 -6.79 -26.40
N ASP A 105 11.91 -5.84 -25.47
CA ASP A 105 12.99 -4.87 -25.18
C ASP A 105 13.80 -5.27 -23.94
N ARG A 106 14.73 -6.20 -24.12
CA ARG A 106 15.60 -6.71 -23.06
C ARG A 106 16.47 -5.61 -22.44
N ALA A 107 16.89 -4.61 -23.22
CA ALA A 107 17.74 -3.53 -22.73
C ALA A 107 16.97 -2.62 -21.75
N ASP A 108 15.73 -2.25 -22.08
CA ASP A 108 14.86 -1.48 -21.19
C ASP A 108 14.49 -2.28 -19.95
N LEU A 109 14.16 -3.56 -20.07
CA LEU A 109 13.89 -4.45 -18.95
C LEU A 109 15.07 -4.50 -17.95
N VAL A 110 16.29 -4.72 -18.43
CA VAL A 110 17.51 -4.75 -17.60
C VAL A 110 17.74 -3.39 -16.94
N ARG A 111 17.56 -2.29 -17.69
CA ARG A 111 17.65 -0.92 -17.17
C ARG A 111 16.64 -0.69 -16.04
N LYS A 112 15.36 -1.02 -16.24
CA LYS A 112 14.30 -0.88 -15.24
C LYS A 112 14.58 -1.73 -14.00
N LEU A 113 14.94 -3.01 -14.17
CA LEU A 113 15.29 -3.89 -13.04
C LEU A 113 16.46 -3.34 -12.22
N SER A 114 17.48 -2.75 -12.88
CA SER A 114 18.63 -2.17 -12.18
C SER A 114 18.26 -1.04 -11.22
N LYS A 115 17.12 -0.37 -11.48
CA LYS A 115 16.59 0.75 -10.67
C LYS A 115 15.44 0.34 -9.75
N ALA A 116 14.67 -0.72 -10.11
CA ALA A 116 13.51 -1.17 -9.35
C ALA A 116 13.84 -2.10 -8.17
N LEU A 117 14.95 -2.84 -8.24
CA LEU A 117 15.32 -3.86 -7.26
C LEU A 117 16.10 -3.28 -6.06
N PHE A 118 15.56 -2.27 -5.42
CA PHE A 118 16.12 -1.71 -4.19
C PHE A 118 15.44 -2.31 -2.95
N SER A 119 16.16 -2.31 -1.82
CA SER A 119 15.63 -2.73 -0.52
C SER A 119 14.83 -1.60 0.14
N GLY A 120 13.82 -1.95 0.93
CA GLY A 120 12.99 -1.00 1.68
C GLY A 120 11.77 -0.51 0.91
N GLN A 121 10.96 0.26 1.61
CA GLN A 121 9.77 0.92 1.10
C GLN A 121 9.97 2.42 1.25
N TYR A 122 9.80 3.16 0.18
CA TYR A 122 10.01 4.61 0.17
C TYR A 122 8.78 5.27 -0.46
N GLY A 123 7.99 5.91 0.37
CA GLY A 123 6.85 6.71 -0.02
C GLY A 123 6.53 7.72 1.07
N ASP A 124 6.17 8.90 0.63
CA ASP A 124 5.79 10.05 1.46
C ASP A 124 4.79 10.90 0.68
N LYS A 125 4.24 11.90 1.31
CA LYS A 125 3.34 12.85 0.66
C LYS A 125 3.51 14.25 1.21
N MET A 126 3.20 15.22 0.38
CA MET A 126 3.00 16.60 0.77
C MET A 126 1.50 16.89 0.86
N THR A 127 1.06 17.31 2.02
CA THR A 127 -0.35 17.54 2.35
C THR A 127 -0.81 18.95 1.91
N PRO A 128 -2.13 19.24 1.91
CA PRO A 128 -2.62 20.59 1.67
C PRO A 128 -2.04 21.66 2.59
N LEU A 129 -1.64 21.28 3.81
CA LEU A 129 -1.02 22.22 4.78
C LEU A 129 0.41 22.65 4.39
N ASP A 130 1.02 21.94 3.45
CA ASP A 130 2.35 22.27 2.90
C ASP A 130 2.27 23.16 1.67
N MET A 131 1.06 23.51 1.21
CA MET A 131 0.84 24.33 0.02
C MET A 131 0.93 25.82 0.31
N VAL A 132 1.41 26.57 -0.67
CA VAL A 132 1.44 28.04 -0.69
C VAL A 132 0.68 28.52 -1.92
N VAL A 133 -0.42 29.22 -1.71
CA VAL A 133 -1.18 29.83 -2.80
C VAL A 133 -0.39 30.98 -3.41
N SER A 134 -0.38 31.06 -4.74
CA SER A 134 0.27 32.14 -5.47
C SER A 134 -0.27 33.52 -5.06
N PRO A 135 0.58 34.51 -4.75
CA PRO A 135 0.16 35.87 -4.44
C PRO A 135 -0.62 36.55 -5.57
N GLY A 136 -0.51 36.01 -6.79
CA GLY A 136 -1.25 36.51 -7.97
C GLY A 136 -2.71 36.08 -8.02
N PHE A 137 -3.09 34.99 -7.33
CA PHE A 137 -4.46 34.51 -7.33
C PHE A 137 -5.40 35.44 -6.53
N ARG A 138 -6.57 35.77 -7.08
CA ARG A 138 -7.54 36.72 -6.53
C ARG A 138 -8.91 36.10 -6.20
N GLY A 139 -9.08 34.81 -6.36
CA GLY A 139 -10.32 34.09 -6.08
C GLY A 139 -10.48 33.74 -4.60
N LYS A 140 -11.48 32.91 -4.34
CA LYS A 140 -11.76 32.33 -3.02
C LYS A 140 -10.76 31.22 -2.72
N ILE A 141 -10.26 31.20 -1.48
CA ILE A 141 -9.31 30.21 -0.97
C ILE A 141 -9.94 29.55 0.26
N CYS A 142 -10.00 28.21 0.29
CA CYS A 142 -10.47 27.46 1.44
C CYS A 142 -9.55 26.26 1.71
N TYR A 143 -9.02 26.20 2.95
CA TYR A 143 -8.29 25.02 3.43
C TYR A 143 -9.26 24.08 4.14
N ASN A 144 -9.45 22.90 3.60
CA ASN A 144 -10.31 21.86 4.15
C ASN A 144 -9.48 20.80 4.91
N GLY A 145 -8.87 21.22 6.02
CA GLY A 145 -8.04 20.35 6.85
C GLY A 145 -6.87 19.72 6.11
N TYR A 146 -6.71 18.42 6.28
CA TYR A 146 -5.74 17.60 5.54
C TYR A 146 -6.28 17.09 4.20
N GLU A 147 -7.56 17.35 3.90
CA GLU A 147 -8.23 16.76 2.73
C GLU A 147 -7.84 17.46 1.44
N ASN A 148 -8.05 18.78 1.36
CA ASN A 148 -7.69 19.56 0.18
C ASN A 148 -7.56 21.06 0.46
N LEU A 149 -6.87 21.72 -0.46
CA LEU A 149 -6.91 23.17 -0.66
C LEU A 149 -7.83 23.46 -1.85
N GLU A 150 -8.89 24.24 -1.64
CA GLU A 150 -9.85 24.65 -2.65
C GLU A 150 -9.55 26.07 -3.11
N LEU A 151 -9.48 26.28 -4.42
CA LEU A 151 -9.36 27.55 -5.11
C LEU A 151 -10.53 27.73 -6.08
N GLU A 152 -11.27 28.83 -5.99
CA GLU A 152 -12.42 29.11 -6.84
C GLU A 152 -12.31 30.52 -7.41
N GLY A 153 -12.41 30.68 -8.73
CA GLY A 153 -12.36 31.96 -9.42
C GLY A 153 -11.90 31.87 -10.86
N ASP A 154 -11.43 33.02 -11.37
CA ASP A 154 -10.82 33.15 -12.70
C ASP A 154 -9.32 32.98 -12.59
N PHE A 155 -8.80 31.97 -13.29
CA PHE A 155 -7.36 31.64 -13.35
C PHE A 155 -6.65 32.30 -14.55
N GLY A 156 -7.36 33.11 -15.38
CA GLY A 156 -6.83 33.75 -16.55
C GLY A 156 -6.93 32.93 -17.85
N GLN A 157 -6.50 33.57 -18.96
CA GLN A 157 -6.54 32.92 -20.29
C GLN A 157 -5.34 31.99 -20.51
N ASP A 158 -4.19 32.33 -19.92
CA ASP A 158 -2.97 31.54 -20.00
C ASP A 158 -2.70 30.82 -18.69
N PHE A 159 -1.99 29.70 -18.76
CA PHE A 159 -1.58 28.97 -17.54
C PHE A 159 -0.76 29.86 -16.60
N GLN A 160 -1.25 30.02 -15.38
CA GLN A 160 -0.63 30.79 -14.31
C GLN A 160 -0.34 29.91 -13.11
N PRO A 161 0.78 30.06 -12.40
CA PRO A 161 1.00 29.38 -11.13
C PRO A 161 -0.08 29.77 -10.12
N ILE A 162 -0.84 28.78 -9.62
CA ILE A 162 -1.88 28.99 -8.62
C ILE A 162 -1.46 28.57 -7.22
N LEU A 163 -0.63 27.53 -7.12
CA LEU A 163 -0.02 27.08 -5.87
C LEU A 163 1.30 26.37 -6.10
N SER A 164 2.09 26.24 -5.05
CA SER A 164 3.31 25.43 -4.97
C SER A 164 3.43 24.81 -3.59
N TRP A 165 4.31 23.83 -3.44
CA TRP A 165 4.62 23.24 -2.12
C TRP A 165 5.83 23.92 -1.49
N LYS A 166 5.85 23.98 -0.16
CA LYS A 166 6.95 24.57 0.65
C LYS A 166 8.24 23.75 0.56
N TYR A 167 8.13 22.47 0.30
CA TYR A 167 9.24 21.52 0.32
C TYR A 167 9.51 21.00 -1.08
N ASN A 168 10.77 20.69 -1.34
CA ASN A 168 11.21 20.08 -2.58
C ASN A 168 11.26 18.56 -2.43
N ILE A 169 11.04 17.85 -3.53
CA ILE A 169 11.21 16.41 -3.61
C ILE A 169 12.64 16.10 -4.07
N ILE A 170 13.29 15.12 -3.44
CA ILE A 170 14.61 14.67 -3.90
C ILE A 170 14.41 13.66 -5.03
N ALA A 171 14.88 13.99 -6.24
CA ALA A 171 14.92 13.11 -7.39
C ALA A 171 16.33 12.59 -7.59
N ASN A 172 16.54 11.32 -7.24
CA ASN A 172 17.84 10.65 -7.32
C ASN A 172 18.01 9.99 -8.70
N LYS A 173 19.21 10.11 -9.29
CA LYS A 173 19.53 9.47 -10.59
C LYS A 173 19.49 7.92 -10.56
N PHE A 174 19.62 7.30 -9.38
CA PHE A 174 19.64 5.85 -9.25
C PHE A 174 18.26 5.25 -9.03
N ASN A 175 17.38 6.01 -8.37
CA ASN A 175 16.04 5.56 -8.02
C ASN A 175 15.02 6.59 -8.52
N PRO A 176 14.35 6.32 -9.63
CA PRO A 176 13.35 7.22 -10.18
C PRO A 176 12.17 7.42 -9.21
N VAL A 177 11.61 8.62 -9.27
CA VAL A 177 10.49 9.03 -8.43
C VAL A 177 9.19 8.91 -9.21
N GLU A 178 8.17 8.36 -8.59
CA GLU A 178 6.80 8.35 -9.05
C GLU A 178 5.98 9.35 -8.25
N LEU A 179 5.21 10.19 -8.95
CA LEU A 179 4.32 11.19 -8.37
C LEU A 179 2.87 10.84 -8.69
N TRP A 180 1.99 11.10 -7.73
CA TRP A 180 0.55 11.02 -7.90
C TRP A 180 -0.10 12.22 -7.20
N LEU A 181 -0.86 13.03 -7.96
CA LEU A 181 -1.55 14.20 -7.45
C LEU A 181 -3.04 13.90 -7.26
N GLU A 182 -3.55 14.07 -6.05
CA GLU A 182 -4.99 14.11 -5.80
C GLU A 182 -5.52 15.49 -6.19
N TYR A 183 -6.52 15.52 -7.08
CA TYR A 183 -7.22 16.75 -7.43
C TYR A 183 -8.61 16.47 -7.99
N GLU A 184 -9.49 17.46 -7.81
CA GLU A 184 -10.79 17.53 -8.46
C GLU A 184 -10.99 18.93 -9.03
N LYS A 185 -11.81 19.06 -10.08
CA LYS A 185 -12.12 20.36 -10.67
C LYS A 185 -13.53 20.40 -11.21
N SER A 186 -14.06 21.63 -11.30
CA SER A 186 -15.33 21.91 -11.96
C SER A 186 -15.28 23.26 -12.68
N GLY A 187 -16.19 23.46 -13.64
CA GLY A 187 -16.17 24.64 -14.51
C GLY A 187 -15.34 24.41 -15.77
N SER A 188 -14.85 25.49 -16.37
CA SER A 188 -14.06 25.47 -17.62
C SER A 188 -12.55 25.55 -17.39
N CYS A 189 -12.10 25.40 -16.14
CA CYS A 189 -10.69 25.49 -15.82
C CYS A 189 -9.92 24.23 -16.25
N GLU A 190 -8.68 24.46 -16.63
CA GLU A 190 -7.68 23.42 -16.92
C GLU A 190 -6.50 23.58 -15.96
N LEU A 191 -5.86 22.48 -15.60
CA LEU A 191 -4.67 22.50 -14.75
C LEU A 191 -3.53 21.69 -15.34
N ARG A 192 -2.31 21.97 -14.91
CA ARG A 192 -1.11 21.20 -15.21
C ARG A 192 -0.13 21.24 -14.04
N LEU A 193 0.70 20.22 -13.93
CA LEU A 193 1.77 20.18 -12.95
C LEU A 193 3.08 20.59 -13.61
N ARG A 194 3.77 21.60 -13.05
CA ARG A 194 5.10 22.00 -13.50
C ARG A 194 6.13 21.63 -12.46
N LEU A 195 7.19 20.99 -12.91
CA LEU A 195 8.32 20.58 -12.09
C LEU A 195 9.59 21.32 -12.53
N TYR A 196 10.32 21.84 -11.55
CA TYR A 196 11.61 22.47 -11.75
C TYR A 196 12.69 21.58 -11.13
N ASN A 197 13.55 21.00 -11.97
CA ASN A 197 14.73 20.27 -11.50
C ASN A 197 15.82 21.28 -11.13
N ILE A 198 16.01 21.53 -9.85
CA ILE A 198 17.05 22.41 -9.30
C ILE A 198 18.29 21.56 -9.09
N GLN A 199 19.42 21.98 -9.64
CA GLN A 199 20.67 21.24 -9.58
C GLN A 199 21.15 21.10 -8.13
N GLU A 200 21.65 19.92 -7.77
CA GLU A 200 22.25 19.68 -6.45
C GLU A 200 23.40 20.64 -6.18
N GLY A 201 23.39 21.28 -5.01
CA GLY A 201 24.37 22.30 -4.63
C GLY A 201 24.04 23.72 -5.07
N SER A 202 22.96 23.94 -5.85
CA SER A 202 22.42 25.25 -6.21
C SER A 202 21.09 25.51 -5.51
N THR A 203 20.75 26.78 -5.37
CA THR A 203 19.43 27.22 -4.86
C THR A 203 18.54 27.80 -5.96
N ALA A 204 19.06 28.01 -7.17
CA ALA A 204 18.35 28.72 -8.23
C ALA A 204 18.56 28.16 -9.64
N ASP A 205 19.58 27.34 -9.88
CA ASP A 205 19.88 26.83 -11.22
C ASP A 205 18.93 25.74 -11.63
N ILE A 206 17.97 26.08 -12.49
CA ILE A 206 17.01 25.14 -13.05
C ILE A 206 17.68 24.40 -14.21
N ALA A 207 18.02 23.13 -14.01
CA ALA A 207 18.64 22.30 -15.02
C ALA A 207 17.64 21.76 -16.05
N ARG A 208 16.38 21.51 -15.63
CA ARG A 208 15.30 21.01 -16.49
C ARG A 208 13.95 21.47 -15.95
N GLU A 209 13.03 21.74 -16.87
CA GLU A 209 11.61 21.90 -16.56
C GLU A 209 10.84 20.73 -17.19
N THR A 210 9.85 20.21 -16.45
CA THR A 210 8.95 19.17 -16.94
C THR A 210 7.51 19.62 -16.66
N ILE A 211 6.66 19.51 -17.65
CA ILE A 211 5.23 19.83 -17.54
C ILE A 211 4.43 18.56 -17.78
N PHE A 212 3.53 18.27 -16.88
CA PHE A 212 2.53 17.21 -17.02
C PHE A 212 1.16 17.86 -17.22
N ALA A 213 0.56 17.62 -18.38
CA ALA A 213 -0.83 18.00 -18.65
C ALA A 213 -1.79 17.06 -17.92
N GLU A 214 -3.08 17.37 -17.90
CA GLU A 214 -4.09 16.51 -17.25
C GLU A 214 -4.12 15.07 -17.80
N GLU A 215 -3.81 14.91 -19.08
CA GLU A 215 -3.72 13.62 -19.74
C GLU A 215 -2.58 12.77 -19.20
N ASP A 216 -1.44 13.39 -18.96
CA ASP A 216 -0.26 12.73 -18.38
C ASP A 216 -0.49 12.35 -16.90
N MET A 217 -1.33 13.12 -16.21
CA MET A 217 -1.66 12.89 -14.80
C MET A 217 -2.76 11.84 -14.58
N ARG A 218 -3.32 11.22 -15.65
CA ARG A 218 -4.29 10.12 -15.49
C ARG A 218 -3.68 8.91 -14.82
N GLU A 219 -2.39 8.69 -15.08
CA GLU A 219 -1.59 7.68 -14.41
C GLU A 219 -0.52 8.32 -13.54
N SER A 220 0.18 7.50 -12.76
CA SER A 220 1.32 7.99 -11.97
C SER A 220 2.42 8.51 -12.88
N MET A 221 2.93 9.70 -12.58
CA MET A 221 4.00 10.36 -13.33
C MET A 221 5.36 9.86 -12.87
N VAL A 222 6.12 9.23 -13.75
CA VAL A 222 7.46 8.71 -13.43
C VAL A 222 8.54 9.68 -13.92
N LEU A 223 9.42 10.08 -13.01
CA LEU A 223 10.59 10.91 -13.28
C LEU A 223 11.87 10.07 -13.15
N ASP A 224 12.39 9.64 -14.29
CA ASP A 224 13.64 8.90 -14.40
C ASP A 224 14.77 9.85 -14.85
N ASN A 225 15.42 10.47 -13.88
CA ASN A 225 16.45 11.47 -14.13
C ASN A 225 17.84 10.81 -14.28
N ASP A 226 18.67 11.44 -15.12
CA ASP A 226 20.08 11.10 -15.33
C ASP A 226 21.02 11.82 -14.33
N PHE A 227 20.49 12.76 -13.55
CA PHE A 227 21.22 13.47 -12.48
C PHE A 227 20.34 13.60 -11.21
N THR A 228 21.01 13.80 -10.07
CA THR A 228 20.32 14.07 -8.80
C THR A 228 19.93 15.56 -8.75
N SER A 229 18.67 15.84 -8.38
CA SER A 229 18.12 17.18 -8.30
C SER A 229 17.10 17.31 -7.17
N TYR A 230 16.79 18.55 -6.82
CA TYR A 230 15.61 18.87 -6.02
C TYR A 230 14.48 19.31 -6.97
N LEU A 231 13.29 18.74 -6.78
CA LEU A 231 12.12 19.12 -7.57
C LEU A 231 11.31 20.17 -6.83
N GLY A 232 11.27 21.39 -7.36
CA GLY A 232 10.24 22.36 -7.03
C GLY A 232 8.97 22.02 -7.80
N VAL A 233 7.82 22.00 -7.13
CA VAL A 233 6.55 21.60 -7.72
C VAL A 233 5.54 22.74 -7.67
N SER A 234 4.88 23.03 -8.80
CA SER A 234 3.84 24.05 -8.93
C SER A 234 2.65 23.50 -9.71
N VAL A 235 1.45 23.81 -9.25
CA VAL A 235 0.23 23.64 -10.04
C VAL A 235 -0.05 24.96 -10.75
N GLU A 236 -0.26 24.88 -12.05
CA GLU A 236 -0.69 25.98 -12.89
C GLU A 236 -2.11 25.72 -13.38
N ALA A 237 -2.89 26.75 -13.52
CA ALA A 237 -4.24 26.68 -14.07
C ALA A 237 -4.56 27.83 -15.01
N ARG A 238 -5.59 27.64 -15.85
CA ARG A 238 -6.23 28.67 -16.68
C ARG A 238 -7.73 28.46 -16.73
N GLY A 239 -8.49 29.45 -17.23
CA GLY A 239 -9.96 29.39 -17.33
C GLY A 239 -10.63 29.80 -16.03
N GLU A 240 -11.89 29.43 -15.85
CA GLU A 240 -12.73 29.79 -14.71
C GLU A 240 -13.36 28.55 -14.09
N GLY A 241 -13.36 28.48 -12.76
CA GLY A 241 -13.97 27.34 -12.07
C GLY A 241 -13.46 27.16 -10.65
N ARG A 242 -13.52 25.91 -10.21
CA ARG A 242 -13.10 25.48 -8.88
C ARG A 242 -12.11 24.32 -9.03
N ILE A 243 -11.02 24.40 -8.34
CA ILE A 243 -9.98 23.37 -8.26
C ILE A 243 -9.77 23.02 -6.78
N GLN A 244 -9.84 21.74 -6.47
CA GLN A 244 -9.48 21.18 -5.16
C GLN A 244 -8.21 20.35 -5.35
N VAL A 245 -7.18 20.63 -4.56
CA VAL A 245 -5.90 19.91 -4.62
C VAL A 245 -5.66 19.24 -3.28
N GLY A 246 -5.59 17.91 -3.30
CA GLY A 246 -5.29 17.06 -2.17
C GLY A 246 -3.80 16.81 -1.99
N ALA A 247 -3.44 15.63 -1.54
CA ALA A 247 -2.04 15.26 -1.34
C ALA A 247 -1.29 15.10 -2.68
N LEU A 248 -0.01 15.44 -2.67
CA LEU A 248 0.95 15.02 -3.69
C LEU A 248 1.79 13.87 -3.12
N HIS A 249 1.48 12.66 -3.55
CA HIS A 249 2.21 11.45 -3.18
C HIS A 249 3.52 11.37 -3.96
N GLN A 250 4.58 10.98 -3.29
CA GLN A 250 5.89 10.74 -3.87
C GLN A 250 6.44 9.40 -3.41
N ARG A 251 6.88 8.59 -4.34
CA ARG A 251 7.43 7.26 -4.02
C ARG A 251 8.55 6.88 -4.97
N LEU A 252 9.50 6.07 -4.52
CA LEU A 252 10.45 5.46 -5.45
C LEU A 252 9.71 4.43 -6.29
N THR A 253 9.79 4.56 -7.61
CA THR A 253 9.11 3.66 -8.51
C THR A 253 9.80 2.31 -8.62
N ARG A 254 8.98 1.26 -8.70
CA ARG A 254 9.41 -0.07 -9.18
C ARG A 254 8.86 -0.35 -10.57
N TYR A 255 8.49 0.73 -11.29
CA TYR A 255 7.83 0.65 -12.60
C TYR A 255 6.59 -0.26 -12.54
N GLU A 256 6.44 -1.18 -13.49
CA GLU A 256 5.38 -2.17 -13.57
C GLU A 256 5.51 -3.33 -12.56
N PHE A 257 6.66 -3.46 -11.88
CA PHE A 257 6.95 -4.61 -11.02
C PHE A 257 6.33 -4.48 -9.61
N GLY A 258 5.77 -3.35 -9.26
CA GLY A 258 5.02 -3.17 -8.01
C GLY A 258 5.10 -1.75 -7.43
N LYS A 259 4.35 -1.55 -6.34
CA LYS A 259 4.32 -0.30 -5.57
C LYS A 259 4.84 -0.55 -4.16
N TYR A 260 5.83 0.22 -3.72
CA TYR A 260 6.56 0.08 -2.43
C TYR A 260 7.37 -1.23 -2.31
N VAL A 261 6.80 -2.35 -2.68
CA VAL A 261 7.44 -3.67 -2.77
C VAL A 261 7.14 -4.29 -4.13
N LEU A 262 7.93 -5.27 -4.56
CA LEU A 262 7.58 -6.05 -5.75
C LEU A 262 6.22 -6.72 -5.53
N GLY A 263 5.33 -6.61 -6.51
CA GLY A 263 3.96 -7.14 -6.43
C GLY A 263 2.97 -6.31 -5.59
N GLY A 264 3.41 -5.19 -4.98
CA GLY A 264 2.49 -4.25 -4.33
C GLY A 264 1.60 -3.54 -5.36
N LYS A 265 0.36 -3.27 -5.00
CA LYS A 265 -0.67 -2.68 -5.87
C LYS A 265 -1.39 -1.52 -5.19
N ILE A 266 -2.09 -0.74 -5.98
CA ILE A 266 -2.91 0.39 -5.54
C ILE A 266 -4.31 0.23 -6.12
N LEU A 267 -5.33 0.36 -5.27
CA LEU A 267 -6.72 0.57 -5.63
C LEU A 267 -6.98 2.08 -5.69
N ARG A 268 -7.57 2.58 -6.76
CA ARG A 268 -7.91 4.00 -6.96
C ARG A 268 -9.39 4.16 -7.21
N ASP A 269 -9.93 5.28 -6.76
CA ASP A 269 -11.29 5.69 -7.12
C ASP A 269 -11.30 6.84 -8.14
N SER A 270 -12.51 7.21 -8.57
CA SER A 270 -12.74 8.34 -9.48
C SER A 270 -12.36 9.70 -8.87
N HIS A 271 -12.23 9.79 -7.55
CA HIS A 271 -11.73 10.96 -6.81
C HIS A 271 -10.22 10.99 -6.65
N ARG A 272 -9.50 10.12 -7.33
CA ARG A 272 -8.03 9.98 -7.30
C ARG A 272 -7.45 9.58 -5.95
N GLN A 273 -8.27 9.06 -5.04
CA GLN A 273 -7.83 8.53 -3.75
C GLN A 273 -7.29 7.12 -3.87
N GLU A 274 -6.32 6.78 -3.03
CA GLU A 274 -5.60 5.52 -3.09
C GLU A 274 -5.77 4.68 -1.82
N ILE A 275 -5.91 3.36 -1.99
CA ILE A 275 -5.67 2.34 -0.97
C ILE A 275 -4.59 1.40 -1.50
N ASN A 276 -3.54 1.19 -0.72
CA ASN A 276 -2.48 0.27 -1.09
C ASN A 276 -2.80 -1.13 -0.61
N TYR A 277 -2.48 -2.15 -1.43
CA TYR A 277 -2.59 -3.54 -1.02
C TYR A 277 -1.45 -4.40 -1.55
N PHE A 278 -1.15 -5.46 -0.80
CA PHE A 278 -0.09 -6.39 -1.15
C PHE A 278 -0.48 -7.81 -0.75
N PHE A 279 -0.40 -8.73 -1.69
CA PHE A 279 -0.62 -10.16 -1.45
C PHE A 279 0.71 -10.89 -1.31
N TYR A 280 0.79 -11.82 -0.36
CA TYR A 280 1.92 -12.74 -0.21
C TYR A 280 1.41 -14.19 -0.22
N PRO A 281 1.94 -15.08 -1.07
CA PRO A 281 1.36 -16.41 -1.31
C PRO A 281 1.54 -17.39 -0.15
N GLY A 282 2.44 -17.12 0.79
CA GLY A 282 2.72 -18.03 1.89
C GLY A 282 3.04 -19.43 1.38
N ASP A 283 2.39 -20.46 1.95
CA ASP A 283 2.47 -21.84 1.51
C ASP A 283 1.25 -22.30 0.68
N LEU A 284 0.41 -21.35 0.24
CA LEU A 284 -0.85 -21.54 -0.49
C LEU A 284 -1.89 -22.41 0.27
N LYS A 285 -1.78 -22.55 1.58
CA LYS A 285 -2.73 -23.30 2.41
C LYS A 285 -3.48 -22.39 3.36
N PRO A 286 -4.75 -22.71 3.71
CA PRO A 286 -5.53 -21.86 4.62
C PRO A 286 -4.83 -21.57 5.95
N PRO A 287 -5.13 -20.38 6.52
CA PRO A 287 -6.06 -19.36 6.04
C PRO A 287 -5.41 -18.33 5.11
N LEU A 288 -6.25 -17.52 4.44
CA LEU A 288 -5.88 -16.17 3.99
C LEU A 288 -5.94 -15.24 5.20
N ALA A 289 -4.82 -14.65 5.57
CA ALA A 289 -4.73 -13.70 6.67
C ALA A 289 -4.74 -12.26 6.14
N VAL A 290 -5.81 -11.50 6.37
CA VAL A 290 -5.94 -10.10 5.97
C VAL A 290 -5.53 -9.20 7.13
N TYR A 291 -4.67 -8.23 6.88
CA TYR A 291 -4.21 -7.27 7.88
C TYR A 291 -4.41 -5.84 7.39
N PHE A 292 -5.16 -5.06 8.16
CA PHE A 292 -5.34 -3.63 7.99
C PHE A 292 -4.33 -2.89 8.86
N SER A 293 -3.49 -2.07 8.24
CA SER A 293 -2.45 -1.28 8.93
C SER A 293 -3.05 -0.22 9.85
N GLY A 294 -2.31 0.14 10.91
CA GLY A 294 -2.63 1.27 11.76
C GLY A 294 -2.38 2.63 11.08
N TYR A 295 -2.63 3.71 11.83
CA TYR A 295 -2.34 5.08 11.38
C TYR A 295 -0.84 5.25 11.11
N ARG A 296 -0.52 5.81 9.94
CA ARG A 296 0.87 5.96 9.51
C ARG A 296 1.03 7.10 8.51
N ARG A 297 1.90 8.06 8.81
CA ARG A 297 2.23 9.17 7.89
C ARG A 297 3.06 8.69 6.68
N ALA A 298 4.09 7.89 6.95
CA ALA A 298 4.91 7.31 5.89
C ALA A 298 4.11 6.28 5.10
N GLU A 299 4.18 6.35 3.78
CA GLU A 299 3.48 5.42 2.89
C GLU A 299 4.18 4.06 2.79
N GLY A 300 3.43 3.03 2.42
CA GLY A 300 3.88 1.66 2.31
C GLY A 300 3.15 0.71 3.26
N PHE A 301 3.65 -0.52 3.39
CA PHE A 301 2.99 -1.59 4.13
C PHE A 301 3.60 -1.78 5.51
N GLU A 302 2.74 -1.83 6.53
CA GLU A 302 3.06 -2.26 7.88
C GLU A 302 2.82 -3.77 8.03
N GLY A 303 3.43 -4.39 9.05
CA GLY A 303 3.13 -5.76 9.44
C GLY A 303 3.73 -6.86 8.55
N PHE A 304 4.46 -6.53 7.49
CA PHE A 304 5.00 -7.53 6.55
C PHE A 304 5.78 -8.65 7.25
N GLY A 305 6.75 -8.31 8.11
CA GLY A 305 7.55 -9.31 8.83
C GLY A 305 6.72 -10.14 9.79
N MET A 306 5.75 -9.51 10.47
CA MET A 306 4.82 -10.13 11.40
C MET A 306 3.94 -11.16 10.67
N MET A 307 3.25 -10.76 9.60
CA MET A 307 2.36 -11.63 8.84
C MET A 307 3.11 -12.75 8.12
N ARG A 308 4.29 -12.44 7.55
CA ARG A 308 5.15 -13.44 6.93
C ARG A 308 5.57 -14.55 7.91
N SER A 309 5.75 -14.22 9.19
CA SER A 309 6.12 -15.21 10.22
C SER A 309 5.04 -16.26 10.48
N LEU A 310 3.80 -16.03 10.04
CA LEU A 310 2.69 -16.97 10.15
C LEU A 310 2.76 -18.12 9.13
N GLY A 311 3.48 -17.92 8.02
CA GLY A 311 3.70 -18.91 6.97
C GLY A 311 2.53 -19.14 6.02
N CYS A 312 1.33 -18.65 6.33
CA CYS A 312 0.15 -18.74 5.47
C CYS A 312 0.11 -17.60 4.43
N PRO A 313 -0.75 -17.66 3.40
CA PRO A 313 -1.06 -16.55 2.54
C PRO A 313 -1.56 -15.34 3.33
N PHE A 314 -1.17 -14.12 2.91
CA PHE A 314 -1.71 -12.93 3.54
C PHE A 314 -1.90 -11.76 2.57
N LEU A 315 -2.86 -10.89 2.90
CA LEU A 315 -3.10 -9.58 2.30
C LEU A 315 -2.80 -8.49 3.32
N LEU A 316 -2.04 -7.48 2.90
CA LEU A 316 -1.85 -6.24 3.65
C LEU A 316 -2.63 -5.14 2.97
N PHE A 317 -3.37 -4.35 3.75
CA PHE A 317 -3.94 -3.08 3.33
C PHE A 317 -3.27 -1.93 4.07
N SER A 318 -3.06 -0.81 3.37
CA SER A 318 -2.57 0.43 3.94
C SER A 318 -3.34 1.60 3.36
N ASP A 319 -3.78 2.51 4.22
CA ASP A 319 -4.54 3.70 3.85
C ASP A 319 -3.62 4.93 3.90
N PRO A 320 -3.11 5.43 2.74
CA PRO A 320 -2.19 6.55 2.72
C PRO A 320 -2.88 7.92 2.70
N ARG A 321 -4.22 8.00 2.70
CA ARG A 321 -4.97 9.24 2.48
C ARG A 321 -4.81 10.23 3.63
N VAL A 322 -5.05 11.48 3.34
CA VAL A 322 -4.89 12.63 4.26
C VAL A 322 -3.52 12.63 4.95
N ASP A 323 -3.41 12.68 6.27
CA ASP A 323 -2.10 12.62 6.95
C ASP A 323 -1.62 11.18 7.22
N GLY A 324 -2.49 10.27 7.62
CA GLY A 324 -2.09 8.89 7.98
C GLY A 324 -3.21 7.86 7.88
N GLY A 325 -4.29 8.17 7.17
CA GLY A 325 -5.39 7.27 6.86
C GLY A 325 -6.77 7.85 7.20
N MET A 326 -7.78 7.29 6.54
CA MET A 326 -9.21 7.60 6.69
C MET A 326 -10.00 6.41 7.24
N PHE A 327 -9.36 5.56 8.06
CA PHE A 327 -9.97 4.37 8.65
C PHE A 327 -10.56 3.39 7.63
N TYR A 328 -10.01 3.39 6.41
CA TYR A 328 -10.47 2.57 5.27
C TYR A 328 -11.91 2.88 4.80
N LEU A 329 -12.52 3.97 5.30
CA LEU A 329 -13.77 4.52 4.76
C LEU A 329 -13.47 5.34 3.51
N GLY A 330 -14.37 5.35 2.53
CA GLY A 330 -14.15 6.10 1.30
C GLY A 330 -15.39 6.20 0.43
N SER A 331 -15.15 6.38 -0.86
CA SER A 331 -16.17 6.22 -1.88
C SER A 331 -16.66 4.77 -1.93
N GLN A 332 -17.84 4.55 -2.54
CA GLN A 332 -18.30 3.19 -2.78
C GLN A 332 -17.29 2.37 -3.61
N GLU A 333 -16.62 3.02 -4.57
CA GLU A 333 -15.58 2.38 -5.40
C GLU A 333 -14.44 1.82 -4.54
N LEU A 334 -13.93 2.60 -3.57
CA LEU A 334 -12.87 2.12 -2.67
C LEU A 334 -13.37 1.03 -1.72
N GLU A 335 -14.56 1.21 -1.13
CA GLU A 335 -15.10 0.23 -0.19
C GLU A 335 -15.45 -1.10 -0.88
N SER A 336 -16.09 -1.05 -2.05
CA SER A 336 -16.35 -2.25 -2.86
C SER A 336 -15.04 -2.90 -3.34
N GLY A 337 -14.07 -2.09 -3.76
CA GLY A 337 -12.78 -2.59 -4.23
C GLY A 337 -11.98 -3.32 -3.15
N ILE A 338 -12.02 -2.87 -1.88
CA ILE A 338 -11.40 -3.61 -0.76
C ILE A 338 -12.09 -4.98 -0.59
N HIS A 339 -13.42 -5.03 -0.64
CA HIS A 339 -14.17 -6.27 -0.57
C HIS A 339 -13.81 -7.20 -1.73
N GLU A 340 -13.83 -6.69 -2.96
CA GLU A 340 -13.51 -7.44 -4.19
C GLU A 340 -12.09 -8.01 -4.15
N ILE A 341 -11.10 -7.23 -3.71
CA ILE A 341 -9.71 -7.68 -3.56
C ILE A 341 -9.61 -8.86 -2.59
N ILE A 342 -10.32 -8.83 -1.46
CA ILE A 342 -10.35 -9.96 -0.51
C ILE A 342 -10.97 -11.20 -1.18
N GLN A 343 -12.11 -11.03 -1.86
CA GLN A 343 -12.81 -12.12 -2.54
C GLN A 343 -11.97 -12.71 -3.69
N GLU A 344 -11.39 -11.88 -4.55
CA GLU A 344 -10.50 -12.32 -5.62
C GLU A 344 -9.34 -13.20 -5.13
N HIS A 345 -8.77 -12.87 -3.96
CA HIS A 345 -7.67 -13.65 -3.41
C HIS A 345 -8.14 -14.94 -2.72
N LEU A 346 -9.36 -14.96 -2.16
CA LEU A 346 -9.99 -16.23 -1.74
C LEU A 346 -10.20 -17.14 -2.94
N ASP A 347 -10.76 -16.62 -4.03
CA ASP A 347 -11.00 -17.37 -5.27
C ASP A 347 -9.69 -17.86 -5.90
N TYR A 348 -8.68 -16.98 -5.97
CA TYR A 348 -7.34 -17.31 -6.46
C TYR A 348 -6.71 -18.46 -5.69
N LEU A 349 -6.91 -18.51 -4.38
CA LEU A 349 -6.41 -19.60 -3.50
C LEU A 349 -7.31 -20.83 -3.52
N GLY A 350 -8.54 -20.73 -4.01
CA GLY A 350 -9.57 -21.78 -3.91
C GLY A 350 -10.09 -21.94 -2.48
N PHE A 351 -10.14 -20.84 -1.72
CA PHE A 351 -10.58 -20.80 -0.33
C PHE A 351 -12.03 -20.31 -0.23
N THR A 352 -12.64 -20.57 0.89
CA THR A 352 -13.96 -20.06 1.28
C THR A 352 -13.81 -18.95 2.31
N GLU A 353 -14.90 -18.22 2.59
CA GLU A 353 -14.92 -17.24 3.69
C GLU A 353 -14.52 -17.85 5.05
N ARG A 354 -14.73 -19.17 5.23
CA ARG A 354 -14.32 -19.90 6.44
C ARG A 354 -12.81 -20.16 6.52
N ASP A 355 -12.10 -19.89 5.44
CA ASP A 355 -10.64 -19.92 5.40
C ASP A 355 -10.02 -18.53 5.54
N LEU A 356 -10.81 -17.54 5.97
CA LEU A 356 -10.42 -16.15 6.15
C LEU A 356 -10.18 -15.83 7.64
N VAL A 357 -9.07 -15.15 7.92
CA VAL A 357 -8.79 -14.47 9.20
C VAL A 357 -8.52 -13.00 8.90
N ILE A 358 -9.34 -12.11 9.44
CA ILE A 358 -9.20 -10.68 9.26
C ILE A 358 -8.62 -10.05 10.53
N SER A 359 -7.79 -9.03 10.38
CA SER A 359 -7.11 -8.46 11.53
C SER A 359 -6.68 -7.01 11.32
N GLY A 360 -6.43 -6.32 12.43
CA GLY A 360 -5.91 -4.96 12.43
C GLY A 360 -5.39 -4.52 13.79
N MET A 361 -4.62 -3.45 13.79
CA MET A 361 -4.16 -2.76 14.98
C MET A 361 -4.54 -1.29 14.93
N SER A 362 -4.98 -0.71 16.07
CA SER A 362 -5.35 0.69 16.17
C SER A 362 -6.35 1.08 15.06
N MET A 363 -6.08 2.06 14.22
CA MET A 363 -6.91 2.44 13.06
C MET A 363 -7.33 1.22 12.21
N GLY A 364 -6.43 0.25 12.03
CA GLY A 364 -6.70 -0.95 11.24
C GLY A 364 -7.77 -1.86 11.84
N THR A 365 -8.07 -1.76 13.13
CA THR A 365 -9.15 -2.54 13.77
C THR A 365 -10.53 -2.13 13.26
N TYR A 366 -10.70 -0.85 12.94
CA TYR A 366 -11.91 -0.37 12.29
C TYR A 366 -12.13 -1.06 10.94
N GLY A 367 -11.14 -1.01 10.06
CA GLY A 367 -11.20 -1.71 8.77
C GLY A 367 -11.42 -3.22 8.92
N ALA A 368 -10.73 -3.85 9.86
CA ALA A 368 -10.86 -5.28 10.10
C ALA A 368 -12.28 -5.72 10.46
N VAL A 369 -12.97 -4.97 11.31
CA VAL A 369 -14.35 -5.30 11.69
C VAL A 369 -15.33 -4.83 10.62
N TYR A 370 -15.14 -3.64 10.08
CA TYR A 370 -16.02 -3.05 9.06
C TYR A 370 -16.14 -3.95 7.82
N TYR A 371 -15.00 -4.40 7.26
CA TYR A 371 -14.99 -5.34 6.13
C TYR A 371 -15.22 -6.79 6.58
N GLY A 372 -14.76 -7.17 7.77
CA GLY A 372 -15.04 -8.48 8.34
C GLY A 372 -16.54 -8.75 8.54
N SER A 373 -17.35 -7.68 8.65
CA SER A 373 -18.82 -7.78 8.73
C SER A 373 -19.49 -8.16 7.41
N GLU A 374 -18.79 -8.08 6.29
CA GLU A 374 -19.29 -8.49 4.96
C GLU A 374 -18.99 -9.94 4.63
N PHE A 375 -18.16 -10.59 5.43
CA PHE A 375 -17.77 -11.99 5.30
C PHE A 375 -18.21 -12.79 6.52
N ARG A 376 -18.04 -14.11 6.43
CA ARG A 376 -18.16 -15.03 7.57
C ARG A 376 -16.79 -15.59 7.97
N PRO A 377 -15.84 -14.75 8.41
CA PRO A 377 -14.47 -15.17 8.64
C PRO A 377 -14.39 -16.20 9.77
N ARG A 378 -13.36 -17.06 9.73
CA ARG A 378 -13.07 -17.98 10.84
C ARG A 378 -12.74 -17.24 12.12
N ALA A 379 -11.99 -16.14 11.98
CA ALA A 379 -11.63 -15.31 13.12
C ALA A 379 -11.39 -13.85 12.71
N ILE A 380 -11.56 -12.96 13.71
CA ILE A 380 -11.16 -11.56 13.67
C ILE A 380 -10.18 -11.32 14.82
N VAL A 381 -8.99 -10.80 14.51
CA VAL A 381 -7.93 -10.55 15.50
C VAL A 381 -7.64 -9.05 15.59
N LEU A 382 -7.87 -8.47 16.76
CA LEU A 382 -7.79 -7.04 16.99
C LEU A 382 -6.77 -6.70 18.07
N SER A 383 -6.02 -5.63 17.87
CA SER A 383 -5.21 -5.01 18.91
C SER A 383 -5.51 -3.52 19.00
N LYS A 384 -5.88 -3.06 20.21
CA LYS A 384 -6.28 -1.68 20.48
C LYS A 384 -7.50 -1.26 19.62
N PRO A 385 -8.67 -1.89 19.84
CA PRO A 385 -9.86 -1.70 19.01
C PRO A 385 -10.36 -0.26 19.05
N LEU A 386 -10.82 0.22 17.88
CA LEU A 386 -11.47 1.50 17.66
C LEU A 386 -12.76 1.25 16.87
N GLY A 387 -13.87 1.87 17.25
CA GLY A 387 -15.17 1.69 16.60
C GLY A 387 -15.98 2.98 16.47
N ASN A 388 -15.80 3.92 17.42
CA ASN A 388 -16.61 5.14 17.53
C ASN A 388 -15.88 6.35 16.94
N LEU A 389 -15.72 6.40 15.60
CA LEU A 389 -14.92 7.45 14.94
C LEU A 389 -15.42 8.86 15.15
N GLY A 390 -16.74 9.05 15.22
CA GLY A 390 -17.33 10.35 15.55
C GLY A 390 -16.90 10.82 16.94
N THR A 391 -16.90 9.92 17.92
CA THR A 391 -16.42 10.19 19.28
C THR A 391 -14.93 10.50 19.30
N ILE A 392 -14.11 9.76 18.55
CA ILE A 392 -12.67 10.02 18.40
C ILE A 392 -12.45 11.42 17.81
N ALA A 393 -13.19 11.79 16.75
CA ALA A 393 -13.10 13.11 16.12
C ALA A 393 -13.49 14.24 17.07
N GLN A 394 -14.56 14.08 17.84
CA GLN A 394 -15.01 15.06 18.82
C GLN A 394 -13.99 15.23 19.95
N ARG A 395 -13.45 14.14 20.48
CA ARG A 395 -12.43 14.17 21.57
C ARG A 395 -11.13 14.77 21.07
N GLY A 396 -10.68 14.37 19.87
CA GLY A 396 -9.48 14.91 19.24
C GLY A 396 -9.58 16.43 19.06
N ARG A 397 -10.72 16.92 18.59
CA ARG A 397 -10.98 18.35 18.44
C ARG A 397 -10.85 19.14 19.73
N LEU A 398 -11.38 18.61 20.83
CA LEU A 398 -11.52 19.35 22.09
C LEU A 398 -10.36 19.13 23.07
N ARG A 399 -9.75 17.97 23.08
CA ARG A 399 -8.83 17.52 24.13
C ARG A 399 -7.46 17.07 23.64
N LEU A 400 -7.39 16.46 22.46
CA LEU A 400 -6.20 15.78 21.93
C LEU A 400 -6.03 16.10 20.44
N PRO A 401 -5.85 17.40 20.05
CA PRO A 401 -5.90 17.85 18.65
C PRO A 401 -4.82 17.26 17.74
N GLU A 402 -3.78 16.64 18.31
CA GLU A 402 -2.65 16.09 17.53
C GLU A 402 -2.65 14.55 17.47
N VAL A 403 -3.58 13.89 18.15
CA VAL A 403 -3.52 12.42 18.32
C VAL A 403 -3.99 11.68 17.08
N PHE A 404 -5.15 12.09 16.53
CA PHE A 404 -5.65 11.68 15.21
C PHE A 404 -6.05 12.93 14.45
N PRO A 405 -5.10 13.66 13.85
CA PRO A 405 -5.40 14.93 13.21
C PRO A 405 -6.44 14.77 12.09
N THR A 406 -6.52 13.61 11.46
CA THR A 406 -7.44 13.31 10.36
C THR A 406 -8.83 12.84 10.78
N ALA A 407 -9.09 12.56 12.06
CA ALA A 407 -10.40 12.06 12.49
C ALA A 407 -11.51 13.09 12.25
N LEU A 408 -11.21 14.38 12.38
CA LEU A 408 -12.15 15.45 12.08
C LEU A 408 -12.43 15.61 10.58
N ASP A 409 -11.42 15.38 9.74
CA ASP A 409 -11.58 15.35 8.28
C ASP A 409 -12.47 14.19 7.87
N VAL A 410 -12.27 13.00 8.47
CA VAL A 410 -13.13 11.81 8.25
C VAL A 410 -14.58 12.12 8.64
N LEU A 411 -14.80 12.73 9.82
CA LEU A 411 -16.15 13.12 10.26
C LEU A 411 -16.80 14.05 9.24
N HIS A 412 -16.12 15.13 8.87
CA HIS A 412 -16.66 16.12 7.95
C HIS A 412 -16.94 15.54 6.57
N ARG A 413 -16.03 14.75 6.02
CA ARG A 413 -16.18 14.15 4.69
C ARG A 413 -17.37 13.21 4.60
N HIS A 414 -17.58 12.38 5.62
CA HIS A 414 -18.60 11.34 5.57
C HIS A 414 -19.99 11.78 6.04
N THR A 415 -20.08 12.89 6.77
CA THR A 415 -21.36 13.37 7.33
C THR A 415 -21.71 14.81 6.93
N GLY A 416 -20.76 15.56 6.38
CA GLY A 416 -20.94 16.96 5.99
C GLY A 416 -20.93 17.94 7.14
N GLY A 417 -20.78 17.49 8.40
CA GLY A 417 -20.81 18.37 9.56
C GLY A 417 -19.90 17.92 10.71
N LYS A 418 -20.04 18.58 11.88
CA LYS A 418 -19.12 18.39 13.00
C LYS A 418 -19.85 18.47 14.37
N ASP A 419 -21.18 18.57 14.38
CA ASP A 419 -21.97 18.60 15.60
C ASP A 419 -22.28 17.19 16.11
N GLN A 420 -23.07 17.09 17.18
CA GLN A 420 -23.37 15.83 17.86
C GLN A 420 -24.14 14.85 16.95
N GLU A 421 -25.01 15.33 16.07
CA GLU A 421 -25.79 14.50 15.16
C GLU A 421 -24.85 13.79 14.16
N HIS A 422 -23.90 14.54 13.60
CA HIS A 422 -22.88 13.99 12.69
C HIS A 422 -21.93 13.01 13.38
N VAL A 423 -21.58 13.27 14.65
CA VAL A 423 -20.80 12.34 15.49
C VAL A 423 -21.54 11.00 15.63
N GLU A 424 -22.83 11.05 15.97
CA GLU A 424 -23.66 9.86 16.12
C GLU A 424 -23.81 9.11 14.77
N GLU A 425 -24.03 9.84 13.69
CA GLU A 425 -24.14 9.27 12.33
C GLU A 425 -22.88 8.47 11.97
N LEU A 426 -21.69 9.04 12.18
CA LEU A 426 -20.43 8.37 11.86
C LEU A 426 -20.19 7.14 12.77
N ASN A 427 -20.51 7.24 14.07
CA ASN A 427 -20.42 6.09 14.98
C ASN A 427 -21.34 4.98 14.52
N GLN A 428 -22.59 5.30 14.15
CA GLN A 428 -23.57 4.32 13.70
C GLN A 428 -23.22 3.63 12.39
N ARG A 429 -22.36 4.22 11.54
CA ARG A 429 -21.93 3.59 10.29
C ARG A 429 -21.22 2.24 10.53
N TYR A 430 -20.36 2.18 11.54
CA TYR A 430 -19.67 0.95 11.97
C TYR A 430 -20.66 -0.07 12.55
N TRP A 431 -21.46 0.34 13.54
CA TRP A 431 -22.34 -0.55 14.28
C TRP A 431 -23.46 -1.12 13.43
N ARG A 432 -24.07 -0.34 12.53
CA ARG A 432 -25.09 -0.84 11.59
C ARG A 432 -24.58 -1.95 10.67
N LYS A 433 -23.29 -1.93 10.34
CA LYS A 433 -22.67 -2.98 9.52
C LYS A 433 -22.39 -4.22 10.39
N PHE A 434 -21.89 -4.02 11.57
CA PHE A 434 -21.65 -5.06 12.57
C PHE A 434 -22.93 -5.83 12.92
N GLU A 435 -24.03 -5.12 13.20
CA GLU A 435 -25.32 -5.71 13.58
C GLU A 435 -25.95 -6.59 12.49
N LYS A 436 -25.61 -6.36 11.22
CA LYS A 436 -26.07 -7.16 10.07
C LYS A 436 -25.22 -8.38 9.80
N ALA A 437 -24.06 -8.47 10.44
CA ALA A 437 -23.09 -9.54 10.18
C ALA A 437 -23.47 -10.86 10.87
N ASP A 438 -23.16 -11.98 10.22
CA ASP A 438 -23.29 -13.30 10.82
C ASP A 438 -21.94 -13.75 11.43
N PHE A 439 -21.72 -13.41 12.68
CA PHE A 439 -20.55 -13.81 13.44
C PHE A 439 -20.73 -15.09 14.27
N SER A 440 -21.84 -15.83 14.11
CA SER A 440 -22.21 -16.98 14.95
C SER A 440 -21.11 -18.05 15.07
N ARG A 441 -20.22 -18.15 14.07
CA ARG A 441 -19.11 -19.11 14.04
C ARG A 441 -17.73 -18.43 13.99
N THR A 442 -17.65 -17.17 14.33
CA THR A 442 -16.42 -16.39 14.28
C THR A 442 -15.76 -16.31 15.66
N THR A 443 -14.45 -16.48 15.71
CA THR A 443 -13.67 -16.28 16.93
C THR A 443 -13.07 -14.88 16.93
N PHE A 444 -13.39 -14.07 17.93
CA PHE A 444 -12.75 -12.78 18.17
C PHE A 444 -11.59 -12.94 19.15
N GLY A 445 -10.38 -12.54 18.72
CA GLY A 445 -9.20 -12.43 19.59
C GLY A 445 -8.87 -10.95 19.78
N ILE A 446 -9.07 -10.40 20.99
CA ILE A 446 -8.96 -8.97 21.26
C ILE A 446 -7.91 -8.67 22.34
N ALA A 447 -6.85 -7.93 21.98
CA ALA A 447 -5.97 -7.28 22.92
C ALA A 447 -6.36 -5.80 23.02
N TYR A 448 -6.75 -5.33 24.23
CA TYR A 448 -7.22 -3.97 24.42
C TYR A 448 -6.44 -3.27 25.55
N MET A 449 -6.38 -1.93 25.49
CA MET A 449 -5.76 -1.12 26.53
C MET A 449 -6.79 -0.84 27.64
N LYS A 450 -6.41 -1.01 28.91
CA LYS A 450 -7.33 -0.82 30.04
C LYS A 450 -7.66 0.65 30.29
N GLU A 451 -6.72 1.53 29.99
CA GLU A 451 -6.84 2.98 30.12
C GLU A 451 -6.93 3.63 28.73
N GLU A 452 -7.67 2.98 27.78
CA GLU A 452 -7.87 3.46 26.41
C GLU A 452 -8.36 4.91 26.39
N ASP A 453 -7.62 5.80 25.75
CA ASP A 453 -7.90 7.23 25.74
C ASP A 453 -8.41 7.78 24.40
N TYR A 454 -8.33 7.00 23.32
CA TYR A 454 -8.84 7.40 22.01
C TYR A 454 -10.33 7.06 21.88
N ASP A 455 -10.68 5.81 22.08
CA ASP A 455 -12.06 5.29 22.06
C ASP A 455 -12.31 4.47 23.33
N PRO A 456 -12.60 5.13 24.48
CA PRO A 456 -12.62 4.49 25.78
C PRO A 456 -13.66 3.39 25.97
N THR A 457 -14.70 3.36 25.13
CA THR A 457 -15.78 2.37 25.21
C THR A 457 -15.70 1.30 24.15
N ALA A 458 -14.76 1.39 23.21
CA ALA A 458 -14.69 0.49 22.06
C ALA A 458 -14.67 -1.00 22.43
N TYR A 459 -13.94 -1.38 23.47
CA TYR A 459 -13.89 -2.77 23.90
C TYR A 459 -15.22 -3.22 24.53
N GLU A 460 -15.79 -2.43 25.43
CA GLU A 460 -17.06 -2.68 26.10
C GLU A 460 -18.21 -2.74 25.10
N ASP A 461 -18.24 -1.84 24.14
CA ASP A 461 -19.23 -1.80 23.06
C ASP A 461 -19.15 -3.05 22.18
N LEU A 462 -17.93 -3.48 21.80
CA LEU A 462 -17.71 -4.73 21.08
C LEU A 462 -18.17 -5.96 21.88
N VAL A 463 -17.87 -6.02 23.18
CA VAL A 463 -18.32 -7.11 24.05
C VAL A 463 -19.85 -7.14 24.12
N ALA A 464 -20.49 -5.98 24.31
CA ALA A 464 -21.95 -5.88 24.34
C ALA A 464 -22.58 -6.34 23.02
N ALA A 465 -22.05 -5.90 21.88
CA ALA A 465 -22.54 -6.30 20.58
C ALA A 465 -22.31 -7.80 20.30
N LEU A 466 -21.16 -8.36 20.69
CA LEU A 466 -20.86 -9.79 20.54
C LEU A 466 -21.74 -10.67 21.43
N HIS A 467 -22.21 -10.18 22.58
CA HIS A 467 -23.16 -10.92 23.41
C HIS A 467 -24.50 -11.20 22.74
N LEU A 468 -24.84 -10.46 21.70
CA LEU A 468 -26.05 -10.66 20.89
C LEU A 468 -25.82 -11.69 19.78
N THR A 469 -24.61 -12.21 19.65
CA THR A 469 -24.22 -13.22 18.65
C THR A 469 -23.74 -14.49 19.35
N GLU A 470 -23.56 -15.58 18.61
CA GLU A 470 -22.94 -16.80 19.10
C GLU A 470 -21.40 -16.83 18.91
N ALA A 471 -20.81 -15.65 18.67
CA ALA A 471 -19.37 -15.50 18.44
C ALA A 471 -18.58 -15.90 19.70
N LYS A 472 -17.42 -16.50 19.46
CA LYS A 472 -16.49 -16.82 20.54
C LYS A 472 -15.56 -15.64 20.79
N LEU A 473 -15.50 -15.15 22.02
CA LEU A 473 -14.61 -14.08 22.42
C LEU A 473 -13.45 -14.59 23.30
N ILE A 474 -12.23 -14.20 22.93
CA ILE A 474 -11.02 -14.38 23.73
C ILE A 474 -10.35 -13.02 23.81
N SER A 475 -10.17 -12.49 25.03
CA SER A 475 -9.62 -11.14 25.18
C SER A 475 -8.56 -11.03 26.27
N ARG A 476 -7.72 -10.00 26.16
CA ARG A 476 -6.71 -9.64 27.14
C ARG A 476 -6.60 -8.13 27.29
N GLY A 477 -6.88 -7.65 28.49
CA GLY A 477 -6.58 -6.26 28.88
C GLY A 477 -5.10 -6.07 29.20
N VAL A 478 -4.49 -5.09 28.54
CA VAL A 478 -3.12 -4.64 28.75
C VAL A 478 -3.18 -3.32 29.52
N PRO A 479 -2.46 -3.14 30.64
CA PRO A 479 -2.40 -1.85 31.33
C PRO A 479 -1.81 -0.76 30.42
N GLY A 480 -2.29 0.47 30.55
CA GLY A 480 -1.81 1.62 29.82
C GLY A 480 -2.83 2.19 28.83
N ARG A 481 -2.49 3.33 28.24
CA ARG A 481 -3.26 4.08 27.25
C ARG A 481 -2.98 3.58 25.84
N HIS A 482 -3.65 4.12 24.83
CA HIS A 482 -3.58 3.67 23.45
C HIS A 482 -2.14 3.51 22.91
N ASN A 483 -1.27 4.49 23.17
CA ASN A 483 0.11 4.47 22.67
C ASN A 483 1.12 3.81 23.61
N ASP A 484 0.68 3.37 24.81
CA ASP A 484 1.55 2.68 25.74
C ASP A 484 1.72 1.21 25.32
N ASP A 485 2.86 0.61 25.63
CA ASP A 485 3.19 -0.81 25.53
C ASP A 485 2.80 -1.51 24.20
N LEU A 486 3.28 -0.94 23.10
CA LEU A 486 3.09 -1.53 21.75
C LEU A 486 3.61 -2.98 21.68
N ALA A 487 4.74 -3.27 22.31
CA ALA A 487 5.36 -4.59 22.25
C ALA A 487 4.50 -5.70 22.85
N VAL A 488 3.86 -5.44 23.99
CA VAL A 488 2.93 -6.38 24.64
C VAL A 488 1.67 -6.56 23.80
N SER A 489 1.13 -5.47 23.24
CA SER A 489 -0.03 -5.50 22.35
C SER A 489 0.22 -6.37 21.11
N VAL A 490 1.36 -6.18 20.44
CA VAL A 490 1.79 -7.01 19.30
C VAL A 490 2.00 -8.47 19.72
N SER A 491 2.59 -8.72 20.89
CA SER A 491 2.80 -10.08 21.39
C SER A 491 1.48 -10.83 21.57
N TRP A 492 0.47 -10.20 22.18
CA TRP A 492 -0.87 -10.82 22.35
C TRP A 492 -1.57 -11.02 21.01
N PHE A 493 -1.51 -10.05 20.11
CA PHE A 493 -2.03 -10.17 18.77
C PHE A 493 -1.46 -11.42 18.05
N MET A 494 -0.15 -11.59 18.07
CA MET A 494 0.52 -12.74 17.47
C MET A 494 0.21 -14.06 18.20
N ASN A 495 0.00 -14.02 19.51
CA ASN A 495 -0.40 -15.21 20.27
C ASN A 495 -1.80 -15.69 19.87
N TYR A 496 -2.76 -14.75 19.67
CA TYR A 496 -4.08 -15.10 19.17
C TYR A 496 -4.02 -15.69 17.76
N TYR A 497 -3.24 -15.09 16.87
CA TYR A 497 -3.03 -15.64 15.53
C TYR A 497 -2.52 -17.09 15.60
N ARG A 498 -1.45 -17.33 16.34
CA ARG A 498 -0.86 -18.70 16.46
C ARG A 498 -1.86 -19.69 17.05
N MET A 499 -2.61 -19.28 18.06
CA MET A 499 -3.65 -20.12 18.66
C MET A 499 -4.75 -20.48 17.65
N ILE A 500 -5.21 -19.49 16.83
CA ILE A 500 -6.21 -19.71 15.80
C ILE A 500 -5.65 -20.62 14.70
N LEU A 501 -4.43 -20.37 14.23
CA LEU A 501 -3.78 -21.21 13.23
C LEU A 501 -3.65 -22.67 13.68
N GLU A 502 -3.27 -22.88 14.93
CA GLU A 502 -3.14 -24.24 15.50
C GLU A 502 -4.49 -24.91 15.67
N LYS A 503 -5.45 -24.23 16.33
CA LYS A 503 -6.73 -24.86 16.72
C LYS A 503 -7.73 -24.98 15.58
N GLU A 504 -7.80 -23.98 14.71
CA GLU A 504 -8.83 -23.88 13.68
C GLU A 504 -8.35 -24.39 12.31
N PHE A 505 -7.04 -24.33 12.05
CA PHE A 505 -6.44 -24.73 10.76
C PHE A 505 -5.41 -25.86 10.89
N GLY A 506 -5.17 -26.39 12.11
CA GLY A 506 -4.24 -27.50 12.33
C GLY A 506 -2.78 -27.19 11.97
N ARG A 507 -2.42 -25.90 11.89
CA ARG A 507 -1.06 -25.46 11.55
C ARG A 507 -0.16 -25.55 12.78
N LYS A 508 0.75 -26.50 12.78
CA LYS A 508 1.79 -26.62 13.83
C LYS A 508 2.96 -25.69 13.48
N LYS A 509 3.63 -25.18 14.52
CA LYS A 509 4.88 -24.40 14.37
C LYS A 509 5.97 -25.21 13.67
#